data_da9703db5feaea5c1dd1ae007489cee0
#
_entry.id   da9703db5feaea5c1dd1ae007489cee0
#
_cell.length_a   1.000
_cell.length_b   1.000
_cell.length_c   1.000
_cell.angle_alpha   90.00
_cell.angle_beta   90.00
_cell.angle_gamma   90.00
#
_symmetry.space_group_name_H-M   'P 1'
#
loop_
_entity.id
_entity.type
_entity.pdbx_description
1 polymer ?
#
loop_
_entity_poly.entity_id
_entity_poly.type
_entity_poly.pdbx_seq_one_letter_code
_entity_poly.pdbx_strand_id
1 'polypeptide(L)'
;MSLAADYDGRPADLMVAIHAWRSAGSIERFKAGHPTQPVVLLLSGTDIYHDIASDPVPTLRSMELANRLVALNDLAWRVVPKRLRARLSVIHQSAAPPPRPRRPDRRAVVVSVIGHLRDVKDPLRAAEAARLLPAESCVRIEQVGRAYTPEWATRARAEMAANPRYLWRGDVSAAAVRRLLARSHAMVISSLSEGGANVVSEAVVAGVPVLASRMDGNVSLLGGDYPGYFPVGDTAALARLLGRLEREPRFVKRLRRALARRVALFRPSREIAAWRRLLAELR
;
A
#
# COMPACT_ATOMS: atom_id res chain seq x y z
N MET A 1 9.21 8.48 24.00
CA MET A 1 9.03 7.48 22.93
C MET A 1 10.37 7.29 22.23
N SER A 2 10.85 6.06 22.11
CA SER A 2 12.05 5.69 21.34
C SER A 2 11.65 4.87 20.11
N LEU A 3 12.42 4.95 19.03
CA LEU A 3 12.24 4.15 17.81
C LEU A 3 13.53 3.34 17.60
N ALA A 4 13.38 2.03 17.40
CA ALA A 4 14.51 1.12 17.17
C ALA A 4 14.10 0.05 16.13
N ALA A 5 15.10 -0.52 15.42
CA ALA A 5 14.85 -1.64 14.52
C ALA A 5 14.57 -2.92 15.32
N ASP A 6 15.27 -3.11 16.45
CA ASP A 6 15.10 -4.20 17.39
C ASP A 6 14.96 -3.69 18.81
N TYR A 7 14.28 -4.47 19.65
CA TYR A 7 14.21 -4.16 21.07
C TYR A 7 15.58 -4.34 21.74
N ASP A 8 16.05 -3.26 22.38
CA ASP A 8 17.40 -3.13 22.96
C ASP A 8 17.46 -3.39 24.48
N GLY A 9 16.34 -3.84 25.09
CA GLY A 9 16.28 -4.14 26.51
C GLY A 9 15.92 -2.95 27.42
N ARG A 10 15.72 -1.75 26.89
CA ARG A 10 15.35 -0.57 27.70
C ARG A 10 13.98 -0.71 28.30
N PRO A 11 13.76 -0.26 29.55
CA PRO A 11 12.43 -0.20 30.14
C PRO A 11 11.46 0.65 29.30
N ALA A 12 10.24 0.14 29.13
CA ALA A 12 9.17 0.86 28.46
C ALA A 12 7.80 0.42 28.99
N ASP A 13 6.87 1.35 29.09
CA ASP A 13 5.52 1.10 29.59
C ASP A 13 4.64 0.37 28.57
N LEU A 14 5.03 0.41 27.31
CA LEU A 14 4.30 -0.17 26.18
C LEU A 14 5.26 -0.39 24.99
N MET A 15 5.08 -1.50 24.28
CA MET A 15 5.72 -1.74 22.99
C MET A 15 4.70 -1.63 21.84
N VAL A 16 5.04 -0.86 20.80
CA VAL A 16 4.35 -0.93 19.51
C VAL A 16 5.29 -1.60 18.49
N ALA A 17 5.00 -2.85 18.15
CA ALA A 17 5.78 -3.62 17.19
C ALA A 17 5.14 -3.57 15.80
N ILE A 18 5.97 -3.56 14.76
CA ILE A 18 5.51 -3.52 13.37
C ILE A 18 5.97 -4.79 12.66
N HIS A 19 5.03 -5.50 12.04
CA HIS A 19 5.27 -6.74 11.30
C HIS A 19 5.49 -7.95 12.21
N ALA A 20 4.51 -8.83 12.29
CA ALA A 20 4.47 -9.95 13.24
C ALA A 20 5.69 -10.88 13.15
N TRP A 21 6.10 -11.24 11.93
CA TRP A 21 7.26 -12.13 11.71
C TRP A 21 8.59 -11.45 12.07
N ARG A 22 8.81 -10.22 11.57
CA ARG A 22 10.10 -9.52 11.75
C ARG A 22 10.34 -9.10 13.19
N SER A 23 9.29 -8.74 13.90
CA SER A 23 9.39 -8.27 15.29
C SER A 23 9.28 -9.41 16.33
N ALA A 24 9.21 -10.67 15.89
CA ALA A 24 8.97 -11.80 16.80
C ALA A 24 9.98 -11.85 17.94
N GLY A 25 11.28 -11.85 17.64
CA GLY A 25 12.33 -11.85 18.65
C GLY A 25 12.31 -10.63 19.57
N SER A 26 11.95 -9.46 19.04
CA SER A 26 11.82 -8.22 19.85
C SER A 26 10.62 -8.31 20.81
N ILE A 27 9.48 -8.83 20.34
CA ILE A 27 8.27 -9.03 21.16
C ILE A 27 8.53 -10.04 22.28
N GLU A 28 9.20 -11.15 21.97
CA GLU A 28 9.54 -12.18 22.96
C GLU A 28 10.47 -11.63 24.04
N ARG A 29 11.56 -10.95 23.65
CA ARG A 29 12.48 -10.32 24.62
C ARG A 29 11.78 -9.27 25.48
N PHE A 30 10.90 -8.45 24.87
CA PHE A 30 10.14 -7.46 25.62
C PHE A 30 9.22 -8.13 26.65
N LYS A 31 8.47 -9.15 26.27
CA LYS A 31 7.55 -9.87 27.20
C LYS A 31 8.30 -10.65 28.26
N ALA A 32 9.49 -11.16 27.99
CA ALA A 32 10.35 -11.81 28.99
C ALA A 32 10.83 -10.83 30.07
N GLY A 33 11.26 -9.63 29.67
CA GLY A 33 11.72 -8.58 30.59
C GLY A 33 10.59 -7.78 31.25
N HIS A 34 9.42 -7.70 30.59
CA HIS A 34 8.25 -6.90 31.03
C HIS A 34 6.96 -7.70 30.86
N PRO A 35 6.69 -8.74 31.68
CA PRO A 35 5.55 -9.65 31.49
C PRO A 35 4.18 -8.96 31.52
N THR A 36 4.04 -7.92 32.33
CA THR A 36 2.78 -7.19 32.55
C THR A 36 2.56 -6.06 31.52
N GLN A 37 3.64 -5.57 30.92
CA GLN A 37 3.55 -4.42 30.00
C GLN A 37 2.88 -4.82 28.67
N PRO A 38 1.99 -3.96 28.12
CA PRO A 38 1.24 -4.28 26.92
C PRO A 38 2.11 -4.20 25.66
N VAL A 39 1.74 -5.04 24.67
CA VAL A 39 2.25 -5.01 23.31
C VAL A 39 1.10 -4.73 22.35
N VAL A 40 1.27 -3.74 21.48
CA VAL A 40 0.44 -3.49 20.31
C VAL A 40 1.21 -3.97 19.10
N LEU A 41 0.63 -4.84 18.28
CA LEU A 41 1.25 -5.36 17.08
C LEU A 41 0.54 -4.83 15.83
N LEU A 42 1.25 -4.03 15.03
CA LEU A 42 0.79 -3.58 13.72
C LEU A 42 1.08 -4.64 12.66
N LEU A 43 0.03 -5.16 12.05
CA LEU A 43 0.07 -6.14 10.97
C LEU A 43 0.26 -5.40 9.64
N SER A 44 1.40 -5.59 8.99
CA SER A 44 1.82 -4.75 7.86
C SER A 44 1.50 -5.32 6.48
N GLY A 45 1.07 -6.57 6.39
CA GLY A 45 0.60 -7.22 5.17
C GLY A 45 1.35 -8.51 4.84
N THR A 46 2.65 -8.47 4.55
CA THR A 46 3.40 -9.69 4.23
C THR A 46 3.35 -10.69 5.38
N ASP A 47 3.35 -10.24 6.62
CA ASP A 47 3.18 -11.05 7.82
C ASP A 47 1.89 -11.88 7.82
N ILE A 48 0.75 -11.29 7.45
CA ILE A 48 -0.55 -11.97 7.52
C ILE A 48 -1.01 -12.60 6.19
N TYR A 49 -0.44 -12.20 5.05
CA TYR A 49 -0.82 -12.75 3.75
C TYR A 49 0.23 -13.69 3.14
N HIS A 50 1.45 -13.69 3.68
CA HIS A 50 2.54 -14.53 3.20
C HIS A 50 3.18 -15.32 4.34
N ASP A 51 3.75 -14.64 5.35
CA ASP A 51 4.58 -15.30 6.37
C ASP A 51 3.77 -16.22 7.27
N ILE A 52 2.49 -15.90 7.52
CA ILE A 52 1.57 -16.77 8.27
C ILE A 52 1.36 -18.14 7.59
N ALA A 53 1.57 -18.23 6.28
CA ALA A 53 1.45 -19.48 5.53
C ALA A 53 2.82 -20.18 5.33
N SER A 54 3.89 -19.42 5.12
CA SER A 54 5.23 -19.95 4.82
C SER A 54 6.05 -20.25 6.08
N ASP A 55 5.92 -19.45 7.13
CA ASP A 55 6.57 -19.61 8.44
C ASP A 55 5.64 -19.12 9.55
N PRO A 56 4.63 -19.94 9.92
CA PRO A 56 3.56 -19.52 10.84
C PRO A 56 4.02 -19.28 12.26
N VAL A 57 5.06 -19.97 12.73
CA VAL A 57 5.40 -20.01 14.17
C VAL A 57 5.75 -18.63 14.73
N PRO A 58 6.70 -17.86 14.18
CA PRO A 58 7.02 -16.53 14.70
C PRO A 58 5.84 -15.57 14.57
N THR A 59 5.11 -15.63 13.44
CA THR A 59 3.96 -14.76 13.19
C THR A 59 2.83 -14.99 14.20
N LEU A 60 2.43 -16.24 14.40
CA LEU A 60 1.36 -16.59 15.35
C LEU A 60 1.77 -16.30 16.78
N ARG A 61 3.01 -16.62 17.15
CA ARG A 61 3.54 -16.35 18.49
C ARG A 61 3.51 -14.85 18.81
N SER A 62 3.94 -14.02 17.88
CA SER A 62 3.87 -12.56 18.03
C SER A 62 2.44 -12.07 18.23
N MET A 63 1.50 -12.60 17.42
CA MET A 63 0.08 -12.23 17.54
C MET A 63 -0.54 -12.70 18.90
N GLU A 64 -0.10 -13.83 19.43
CA GLU A 64 -0.56 -14.36 20.72
C GLU A 64 -0.03 -13.54 21.91
N LEU A 65 1.22 -13.11 21.85
CA LEU A 65 1.87 -12.27 22.86
C LEU A 65 1.33 -10.84 22.88
N ALA A 66 0.76 -10.36 21.77
CA ALA A 66 0.23 -9.02 21.68
C ALA A 66 -1.12 -8.85 22.41
N ASN A 67 -1.26 -7.76 23.16
CA ASN A 67 -2.51 -7.38 23.81
C ASN A 67 -3.54 -6.82 22.83
N ARG A 68 -3.07 -6.11 21.77
CA ARG A 68 -3.89 -5.59 20.66
C ARG A 68 -3.19 -5.85 19.34
N LEU A 69 -3.99 -6.17 18.34
CA LEU A 69 -3.59 -6.28 16.93
C LEU A 69 -4.16 -5.08 16.15
N VAL A 70 -3.36 -4.46 15.33
CA VAL A 70 -3.80 -3.37 14.45
C VAL A 70 -3.60 -3.79 13.00
N ALA A 71 -4.66 -3.84 12.24
CA ALA A 71 -4.60 -4.03 10.79
C ALA A 71 -4.82 -2.72 10.05
N LEU A 72 -4.29 -2.63 8.84
CA LEU A 72 -4.37 -1.44 7.98
C LEU A 72 -5.55 -1.50 7.00
N ASN A 73 -6.32 -2.60 7.01
CA ASN A 73 -7.46 -2.81 6.13
C ASN A 73 -8.60 -3.57 6.82
N ASP A 74 -9.84 -3.26 6.43
CA ASP A 74 -11.05 -3.82 7.04
C ASP A 74 -11.23 -5.33 6.81
N LEU A 75 -10.55 -5.92 5.82
CA LEU A 75 -10.71 -7.32 5.44
C LEU A 75 -9.64 -8.23 6.07
N ALA A 76 -8.68 -7.68 6.83
CA ALA A 76 -7.62 -8.45 7.49
C ALA A 76 -8.16 -9.54 8.44
N TRP A 77 -9.37 -9.37 8.99
CA TRP A 77 -10.01 -10.38 9.83
C TRP A 77 -10.15 -11.75 9.15
N ARG A 78 -10.18 -11.79 7.81
CA ARG A 78 -10.30 -13.05 7.05
C ARG A 78 -9.13 -13.99 7.28
N VAL A 79 -7.93 -13.42 7.42
CA VAL A 79 -6.68 -14.16 7.59
C VAL A 79 -6.20 -14.23 9.04
N VAL A 80 -6.64 -13.31 9.91
CA VAL A 80 -6.35 -13.35 11.34
C VAL A 80 -7.10 -14.52 12.00
N PRO A 81 -6.41 -15.40 12.77
CA PRO A 81 -7.03 -16.53 13.45
C PRO A 81 -8.25 -16.13 14.27
N LYS A 82 -9.34 -16.91 14.20
CA LYS A 82 -10.62 -16.58 14.86
C LYS A 82 -10.46 -16.22 16.34
N ARG A 83 -9.62 -16.96 17.10
CA ARG A 83 -9.35 -16.72 18.52
C ARG A 83 -8.70 -15.38 18.84
N LEU A 84 -8.06 -14.73 17.86
CA LEU A 84 -7.37 -13.46 18.05
C LEU A 84 -8.17 -12.24 17.55
N ARG A 85 -9.28 -12.46 16.84
CA ARG A 85 -10.08 -11.38 16.23
C ARG A 85 -10.67 -10.39 17.23
N ALA A 86 -10.96 -10.82 18.46
CA ALA A 86 -11.44 -9.94 19.52
C ALA A 86 -10.41 -8.85 19.90
N ARG A 87 -9.11 -9.08 19.62
CA ARG A 87 -8.03 -8.12 19.86
C ARG A 87 -7.71 -7.27 18.63
N LEU A 88 -8.39 -7.51 17.49
CA LEU A 88 -8.10 -6.84 16.22
C LEU A 88 -8.86 -5.52 16.12
N SER A 89 -8.12 -4.46 15.86
CA SER A 89 -8.63 -3.14 15.49
C SER A 89 -8.16 -2.77 14.09
N VAL A 90 -8.94 -1.99 13.36
CA VAL A 90 -8.53 -1.46 12.06
C VAL A 90 -8.21 0.02 12.19
N ILE A 91 -6.99 0.39 11.80
CA ILE A 91 -6.54 1.79 11.75
C ILE A 91 -5.96 2.05 10.36
N HIS A 92 -6.72 2.74 9.52
CA HIS A 92 -6.24 3.11 8.18
C HIS A 92 -5.14 4.16 8.29
N GLN A 93 -4.06 3.96 7.51
CA GLN A 93 -2.99 4.96 7.40
C GLN A 93 -3.51 6.21 6.72
N SER A 94 -3.27 7.35 7.35
CA SER A 94 -3.66 8.64 6.80
C SER A 94 -2.68 9.15 5.76
N ALA A 95 -3.14 10.11 4.96
CA ALA A 95 -2.31 10.86 4.05
C ALA A 95 -2.57 12.35 4.20
N ALA A 96 -1.50 13.15 4.16
CA ALA A 96 -1.62 14.59 4.14
C ALA A 96 -2.17 15.06 2.78
N PRO A 97 -3.04 16.08 2.75
CA PRO A 97 -3.45 16.70 1.49
C PRO A 97 -2.24 17.22 0.72
N PRO A 98 -2.27 17.18 -0.62
CA PRO A 98 -1.18 17.73 -1.40
C PRO A 98 -1.09 19.25 -1.15
N PRO A 99 0.14 19.81 -1.03
CA PRO A 99 0.33 21.23 -0.73
C PRO A 99 -0.13 22.17 -1.86
N ARG A 100 -0.35 21.63 -3.04
CA ARG A 100 -0.80 22.34 -4.24
C ARG A 100 -1.87 21.56 -4.98
N PRO A 101 -2.80 22.24 -5.69
CA PRO A 101 -3.76 21.59 -6.56
C PRO A 101 -3.09 20.73 -7.63
N ARG A 102 -3.75 19.67 -8.04
CA ARG A 102 -3.31 18.81 -9.14
C ARG A 102 -3.22 19.61 -10.45
N ARG A 103 -2.14 19.33 -11.19
CA ARG A 103 -1.93 19.85 -12.55
C ARG A 103 -1.54 18.68 -13.44
N PRO A 104 -2.51 17.89 -13.95
CA PRO A 104 -2.23 16.79 -14.85
C PRO A 104 -1.44 17.25 -16.06
N ASP A 105 -0.56 16.39 -16.56
CA ASP A 105 0.21 16.63 -17.76
C ASP A 105 -0.75 16.89 -18.94
N ARG A 106 -0.39 17.84 -19.83
CA ARG A 106 -1.23 18.18 -20.99
C ARG A 106 -0.76 17.56 -22.29
N ARG A 107 0.45 16.96 -22.29
CA ARG A 107 1.10 16.39 -23.48
C ARG A 107 0.96 14.87 -23.54
N ALA A 108 0.77 14.22 -22.39
CA ALA A 108 0.64 12.78 -22.28
C ALA A 108 -0.33 12.39 -21.17
N VAL A 109 -0.91 11.20 -21.26
CA VAL A 109 -1.67 10.57 -20.18
C VAL A 109 -0.68 9.90 -19.23
N VAL A 110 -0.14 10.66 -18.28
CA VAL A 110 0.83 10.15 -17.31
C VAL A 110 0.13 9.27 -16.29
N VAL A 111 0.60 8.04 -16.16
CA VAL A 111 0.17 7.06 -15.17
C VAL A 111 1.34 6.70 -14.28
N SER A 112 1.23 6.98 -12.98
CA SER A 112 2.28 6.70 -12.02
C SER A 112 2.20 5.27 -11.47
N VAL A 113 3.36 4.66 -11.22
CA VAL A 113 3.54 3.44 -10.43
C VAL A 113 4.49 3.79 -9.30
N ILE A 114 4.02 3.70 -8.06
CA ILE A 114 4.79 4.14 -6.88
C ILE A 114 4.99 2.96 -5.94
N GLY A 115 6.23 2.49 -5.85
CA GLY A 115 6.61 1.36 -5.02
C GLY A 115 7.94 0.76 -5.42
N HIS A 116 8.60 0.11 -4.47
CA HIS A 116 9.84 -0.59 -4.75
C HIS A 116 9.61 -1.78 -5.71
N LEU A 117 10.60 -2.04 -6.57
CA LEU A 117 10.57 -3.17 -7.48
C LEU A 117 10.92 -4.44 -6.71
N ARG A 118 9.90 -5.24 -6.41
CA ARG A 118 9.99 -6.55 -5.76
C ARG A 118 8.78 -7.40 -6.14
N ASP A 119 8.88 -8.71 -6.05
CA ASP A 119 7.90 -9.68 -6.59
C ASP A 119 6.47 -9.38 -6.14
N VAL A 120 6.25 -9.18 -4.84
CA VAL A 120 4.91 -8.92 -4.28
C VAL A 120 4.23 -7.68 -4.84
N LYS A 121 4.97 -6.75 -5.43
CA LYS A 121 4.44 -5.51 -6.04
C LYS A 121 4.08 -5.67 -7.52
N ASP A 122 4.51 -6.75 -8.17
CA ASP A 122 4.32 -6.98 -9.61
C ASP A 122 4.65 -5.73 -10.44
N PRO A 123 5.89 -5.22 -10.32
CA PRO A 123 6.21 -3.82 -10.61
C PRO A 123 6.16 -3.48 -12.11
N LEU A 124 6.34 -4.46 -13.01
CA LEU A 124 6.34 -4.22 -14.45
C LEU A 124 4.97 -4.39 -15.12
N ARG A 125 3.94 -4.82 -14.39
CA ARG A 125 2.59 -5.06 -14.92
C ARG A 125 2.01 -3.88 -15.70
N ALA A 126 2.21 -2.66 -15.21
CA ALA A 126 1.74 -1.47 -15.91
C ALA A 126 2.50 -1.20 -17.21
N ALA A 127 3.81 -1.45 -17.24
CA ALA A 127 4.62 -1.34 -18.44
C ALA A 127 4.20 -2.37 -19.50
N GLU A 128 4.03 -3.62 -19.09
CA GLU A 128 3.54 -4.70 -19.95
C GLU A 128 2.14 -4.37 -20.53
N ALA A 129 1.24 -3.85 -19.70
CA ALA A 129 -0.08 -3.41 -20.15
C ALA A 129 -0.02 -2.26 -21.16
N ALA A 130 0.92 -1.33 -21.00
CA ALA A 130 1.11 -0.23 -21.92
C ALA A 130 1.62 -0.66 -23.31
N ARG A 131 2.31 -1.81 -23.41
CA ARG A 131 2.70 -2.39 -24.71
C ARG A 131 1.50 -2.84 -25.55
N LEU A 132 0.39 -3.22 -24.87
CA LEU A 132 -0.84 -3.68 -25.54
C LEU A 132 -1.72 -2.53 -26.03
N LEU A 133 -1.35 -1.28 -25.77
CA LEU A 133 -2.10 -0.12 -26.26
C LEU A 133 -1.79 0.17 -27.74
N PRO A 134 -2.76 0.71 -28.48
CA PRO A 134 -2.55 1.14 -29.87
C PRO A 134 -1.36 2.09 -30.05
N ALA A 135 -0.80 2.13 -31.23
CA ALA A 135 0.41 2.93 -31.52
C ALA A 135 0.21 4.43 -31.23
N GLU A 136 -0.98 4.95 -31.50
CA GLU A 136 -1.39 6.34 -31.29
C GLU A 136 -1.64 6.72 -29.83
N SER A 137 -1.64 5.77 -28.90
CA SER A 137 -1.90 6.05 -27.47
C SER A 137 -0.82 6.95 -26.87
N CYS A 138 -1.26 8.00 -26.16
CA CYS A 138 -0.42 8.95 -25.44
C CYS A 138 -0.13 8.53 -23.99
N VAL A 139 -0.50 7.32 -23.57
CA VAL A 139 -0.25 6.82 -22.22
C VAL A 139 1.26 6.67 -21.97
N ARG A 140 1.71 7.18 -20.82
CA ARG A 140 3.10 7.06 -20.32
C ARG A 140 3.06 6.52 -18.92
N ILE A 141 3.81 5.46 -18.67
CA ILE A 141 3.98 4.85 -17.34
C ILE A 141 5.25 5.42 -16.72
N GLU A 142 5.13 6.11 -15.60
CA GLU A 142 6.27 6.59 -14.82
C GLU A 142 6.32 5.87 -13.48
N GLN A 143 7.36 5.07 -13.30
CA GLN A 143 7.58 4.30 -12.09
C GLN A 143 8.68 4.91 -11.23
N VAL A 144 8.41 4.96 -9.92
CA VAL A 144 9.37 5.38 -8.90
C VAL A 144 9.44 4.36 -7.76
N GLY A 145 10.64 4.17 -7.24
CA GLY A 145 10.98 3.24 -6.19
C GLY A 145 12.28 2.50 -6.52
N ARG A 146 13.05 2.16 -5.50
CA ARG A 146 14.30 1.43 -5.68
C ARG A 146 14.03 -0.02 -6.13
N ALA A 147 14.94 -0.59 -6.89
CA ALA A 147 14.97 -2.03 -7.12
C ALA A 147 15.46 -2.74 -5.83
N TYR A 148 14.75 -3.77 -5.42
CA TYR A 148 15.06 -4.53 -4.21
C TYR A 148 16.26 -5.45 -4.40
N THR A 149 16.46 -5.91 -5.65
CA THR A 149 17.60 -6.71 -6.08
C THR A 149 18.17 -6.17 -7.41
N PRO A 150 19.44 -6.50 -7.75
CA PRO A 150 20.04 -6.14 -9.04
C PRO A 150 19.25 -6.64 -10.25
N GLU A 151 18.63 -7.82 -10.16
CA GLU A 151 17.82 -8.43 -11.22
C GLU A 151 16.61 -7.56 -11.55
N TRP A 152 15.93 -7.01 -10.54
CA TRP A 152 14.83 -6.08 -10.75
C TRP A 152 15.30 -4.80 -11.45
N ALA A 153 16.48 -4.28 -11.10
CA ALA A 153 17.04 -3.12 -11.79
C ALA A 153 17.36 -3.44 -13.27
N THR A 154 17.90 -4.60 -13.55
CA THR A 154 18.20 -5.09 -14.92
C THR A 154 16.91 -5.24 -15.72
N ARG A 155 15.89 -5.89 -15.18
CA ARG A 155 14.57 -6.05 -15.83
C ARG A 155 13.91 -4.70 -16.14
N ALA A 156 13.95 -3.75 -15.20
CA ALA A 156 13.38 -2.43 -15.41
C ALA A 156 14.10 -1.64 -16.51
N ARG A 157 15.45 -1.71 -16.57
CA ARG A 157 16.22 -1.07 -17.64
C ARG A 157 15.96 -1.71 -19.00
N ALA A 158 15.88 -3.04 -19.06
CA ALA A 158 15.52 -3.76 -20.29
C ALA A 158 14.12 -3.36 -20.77
N GLU A 159 13.16 -3.24 -19.85
CA GLU A 159 11.81 -2.77 -20.16
C GLU A 159 11.85 -1.32 -20.71
N MET A 160 12.63 -0.41 -20.10
CA MET A 160 12.79 0.95 -20.60
C MET A 160 13.37 1.00 -22.02
N ALA A 161 14.33 0.15 -22.33
CA ALA A 161 14.96 0.08 -23.65
C ALA A 161 13.98 -0.42 -24.72
N ALA A 162 13.08 -1.36 -24.36
CA ALA A 162 12.15 -2.01 -25.27
C ALA A 162 10.75 -1.35 -25.34
N ASN A 163 10.43 -0.46 -24.40
CA ASN A 163 9.09 0.13 -24.26
C ASN A 163 9.18 1.65 -24.12
N PRO A 164 8.98 2.43 -25.17
CA PRO A 164 9.07 3.89 -25.14
C PRO A 164 7.99 4.56 -24.25
N ARG A 165 6.98 3.80 -23.83
CA ARG A 165 5.94 4.27 -22.92
C ARG A 165 6.29 4.09 -21.46
N TYR A 166 7.40 3.44 -21.11
CA TYR A 166 7.80 3.15 -19.74
C TYR A 166 9.07 3.91 -19.34
N LEU A 167 9.02 4.52 -18.16
CA LEU A 167 10.17 5.20 -17.55
C LEU A 167 10.26 4.86 -16.07
N TRP A 168 11.34 4.19 -15.67
CA TRP A 168 11.68 3.97 -14.27
C TRP A 168 12.73 5.00 -13.81
N ARG A 169 12.44 5.72 -12.73
CA ARG A 169 13.28 6.80 -12.20
C ARG A 169 14.11 6.40 -10.97
N GLY A 170 14.08 5.13 -10.58
CA GLY A 170 14.76 4.67 -9.37
C GLY A 170 14.14 5.20 -8.08
N ASP A 171 14.94 5.28 -7.02
CA ASP A 171 14.52 5.83 -5.75
C ASP A 171 14.46 7.36 -5.80
N VAL A 172 13.38 7.91 -5.24
CA VAL A 172 13.13 9.35 -5.28
C VAL A 172 12.60 9.84 -3.93
N SER A 173 12.78 11.13 -3.65
CA SER A 173 12.28 11.74 -2.43
C SER A 173 10.74 11.76 -2.36
N ALA A 174 10.18 11.80 -1.15
CA ALA A 174 8.74 11.96 -0.94
C ALA A 174 8.17 13.21 -1.64
N ALA A 175 8.96 14.28 -1.75
CA ALA A 175 8.57 15.47 -2.51
C ALA A 175 8.45 15.19 -4.02
N ALA A 176 9.31 14.35 -4.58
CA ALA A 176 9.23 13.93 -5.98
C ALA A 176 8.02 13.02 -6.22
N VAL A 177 7.70 12.10 -5.30
CA VAL A 177 6.47 11.29 -5.32
C VAL A 177 5.23 12.18 -5.37
N ARG A 178 5.14 13.17 -4.49
CA ARG A 178 4.01 14.12 -4.48
C ARG A 178 3.90 14.91 -5.78
N ARG A 179 5.02 15.35 -6.37
CA ARG A 179 5.02 16.02 -7.69
C ARG A 179 4.55 15.07 -8.80
N LEU A 180 4.99 13.82 -8.77
CA LEU A 180 4.54 12.82 -9.74
C LEU A 180 3.03 12.59 -9.63
N LEU A 181 2.50 12.35 -8.42
CA LEU A 181 1.06 12.21 -8.19
C LEU A 181 0.28 13.45 -8.69
N ALA A 182 0.77 14.67 -8.39
CA ALA A 182 0.07 15.90 -8.78
C ALA A 182 -0.11 16.06 -10.29
N ARG A 183 0.82 15.54 -11.11
CA ARG A 183 0.75 15.59 -12.58
C ARG A 183 0.17 14.33 -13.22
N SER A 184 -0.04 13.26 -12.45
CA SER A 184 -0.56 11.99 -12.97
C SER A 184 -2.05 12.05 -13.26
N HIS A 185 -2.49 11.38 -14.31
CA HIS A 185 -3.91 11.17 -14.66
C HIS A 185 -4.50 10.05 -13.82
N ALA A 186 -3.70 9.00 -13.55
CA ALA A 186 -3.99 7.92 -12.64
C ALA A 186 -2.72 7.36 -11.99
N MET A 187 -2.89 6.55 -10.96
CA MET A 187 -1.87 5.69 -10.38
C MET A 187 -2.27 4.23 -10.60
N VAL A 188 -1.31 3.38 -10.91
CA VAL A 188 -1.50 1.91 -10.91
C VAL A 188 -0.89 1.32 -9.66
N ILE A 189 -1.62 0.41 -9.02
CA ILE A 189 -1.11 -0.52 -8.02
C ILE A 189 -1.45 -1.95 -8.45
N SER A 190 -0.42 -2.70 -8.80
CA SER A 190 -0.50 -4.05 -9.39
C SER A 190 -0.18 -5.17 -8.40
N SER A 191 0.01 -4.84 -7.13
CA SER A 191 0.49 -5.77 -6.11
C SER A 191 -0.30 -7.07 -6.06
N LEU A 192 0.41 -8.16 -5.78
CA LEU A 192 -0.16 -9.49 -5.54
C LEU A 192 -0.76 -9.59 -4.14
N SER A 193 -0.20 -8.83 -3.18
CA SER A 193 -0.62 -8.77 -1.79
C SER A 193 -0.29 -7.43 -1.16
N GLU A 194 -1.20 -6.90 -0.33
CA GLU A 194 -1.04 -5.64 0.42
C GLU A 194 -1.80 -5.69 1.75
N GLY A 195 -1.16 -5.22 2.81
CA GLY A 195 -1.82 -5.01 4.10
C GLY A 195 -2.64 -3.71 4.14
N GLY A 196 -2.10 -2.65 3.53
CA GLY A 196 -2.68 -1.32 3.41
C GLY A 196 -1.64 -0.42 2.76
N ALA A 197 -1.75 -0.26 1.43
CA ALA A 197 -0.77 0.50 0.68
C ALA A 197 -0.95 2.00 0.92
N ASN A 198 -0.05 2.61 1.68
CA ASN A 198 -0.11 4.06 1.98
C ASN A 198 -0.20 4.93 0.73
N VAL A 199 0.45 4.52 -0.37
CA VAL A 199 0.38 5.23 -1.64
C VAL A 199 -1.06 5.30 -2.21
N VAL A 200 -1.92 4.33 -1.88
CA VAL A 200 -3.35 4.39 -2.24
C VAL A 200 -4.05 5.49 -1.44
N SER A 201 -3.78 5.59 -0.13
CA SER A 201 -4.29 6.68 0.71
C SER A 201 -3.84 8.04 0.18
N GLU A 202 -2.57 8.17 -0.21
CA GLU A 202 -2.02 9.39 -0.81
C GLU A 202 -2.69 9.74 -2.15
N ALA A 203 -2.91 8.76 -3.03
CA ALA A 203 -3.61 8.97 -4.30
C ALA A 203 -5.06 9.39 -4.10
N VAL A 204 -5.78 8.74 -3.16
CA VAL A 204 -7.17 9.07 -2.82
C VAL A 204 -7.29 10.50 -2.31
N VAL A 205 -6.44 10.89 -1.36
CA VAL A 205 -6.44 12.24 -0.78
C VAL A 205 -6.03 13.29 -1.82
N ALA A 206 -5.11 12.95 -2.72
CA ALA A 206 -4.73 13.80 -3.84
C ALA A 206 -5.78 13.85 -4.97
N GLY A 207 -6.85 13.04 -4.91
CA GLY A 207 -7.87 12.95 -5.96
C GLY A 207 -7.33 12.35 -7.28
N VAL A 208 -6.29 11.51 -7.20
CA VAL A 208 -5.72 10.80 -8.35
C VAL A 208 -6.45 9.46 -8.54
N PRO A 209 -7.11 9.21 -9.68
CA PRO A 209 -7.69 7.91 -9.98
C PRO A 209 -6.71 6.76 -9.77
N VAL A 210 -7.17 5.65 -9.21
CA VAL A 210 -6.34 4.46 -8.99
C VAL A 210 -6.83 3.33 -9.88
N LEU A 211 -5.94 2.67 -10.60
CA LEU A 211 -6.19 1.38 -11.24
C LEU A 211 -5.53 0.32 -10.37
N ALA A 212 -6.31 -0.56 -9.77
CA ALA A 212 -5.83 -1.44 -8.70
C ALA A 212 -6.08 -2.92 -8.99
N SER A 213 -5.10 -3.76 -8.69
CA SER A 213 -5.34 -5.20 -8.59
C SER A 213 -6.41 -5.48 -7.53
N ARG A 214 -7.40 -6.37 -7.87
CA ARG A 214 -8.53 -6.67 -6.99
C ARG A 214 -8.12 -7.68 -5.92
N MET A 215 -7.64 -7.18 -4.80
CA MET A 215 -7.25 -7.95 -3.63
C MET A 215 -7.69 -7.23 -2.35
N ASP A 216 -7.78 -7.96 -1.23
CA ASP A 216 -8.43 -7.49 0.00
C ASP A 216 -7.90 -6.13 0.49
N GLY A 217 -6.60 -5.92 0.49
CA GLY A 217 -6.00 -4.64 0.89
C GLY A 217 -6.48 -3.46 0.05
N ASN A 218 -6.51 -3.61 -1.28
CA ASN A 218 -6.99 -2.55 -2.18
C ASN A 218 -8.51 -2.38 -2.09
N VAL A 219 -9.26 -3.49 -1.97
CA VAL A 219 -10.73 -3.46 -1.84
C VAL A 219 -11.16 -2.74 -0.57
N SER A 220 -10.47 -2.96 0.54
CA SER A 220 -10.73 -2.24 1.78
C SER A 220 -10.53 -0.72 1.64
N LEU A 221 -9.46 -0.30 0.98
CA LEU A 221 -9.13 1.12 0.85
C LEU A 221 -10.03 1.85 -0.17
N LEU A 222 -10.35 1.21 -1.29
CA LEU A 222 -11.06 1.83 -2.41
C LEU A 222 -12.58 1.56 -2.42
N GLY A 223 -13.03 0.50 -1.72
CA GLY A 223 -14.43 0.05 -1.70
C GLY A 223 -14.70 -1.07 -2.71
N GLY A 224 -15.65 -1.97 -2.38
CA GLY A 224 -15.94 -3.17 -3.17
C GLY A 224 -16.49 -2.90 -4.58
N ASP A 225 -17.14 -1.75 -4.76
CA ASP A 225 -17.77 -1.28 -6.00
C ASP A 225 -16.90 -0.32 -6.82
N TYR A 226 -15.64 -0.15 -6.45
CA TYR A 226 -14.72 0.77 -7.13
C TYR A 226 -14.49 0.34 -8.60
N PRO A 227 -14.70 1.22 -9.60
CA PRO A 227 -14.71 0.81 -11.01
C PRO A 227 -13.32 0.67 -11.65
N GLY A 228 -12.24 0.89 -10.91
CA GLY A 228 -10.86 0.84 -11.39
C GLY A 228 -10.12 -0.47 -11.07
N TYR A 229 -10.83 -1.56 -10.75
CA TYR A 229 -10.21 -2.85 -10.48
C TYR A 229 -9.91 -3.64 -11.75
N PHE A 230 -8.81 -4.41 -11.68
CA PHE A 230 -8.48 -5.49 -12.60
C PHE A 230 -8.09 -6.75 -11.79
N PRO A 231 -8.25 -7.96 -12.34
CA PRO A 231 -7.80 -9.19 -11.69
C PRO A 231 -6.29 -9.16 -11.44
N VAL A 232 -5.84 -9.74 -10.32
CA VAL A 232 -4.40 -9.85 -10.00
C VAL A 232 -3.68 -10.53 -11.16
N GLY A 233 -2.59 -9.94 -11.66
CA GLY A 233 -1.77 -10.46 -12.74
C GLY A 233 -2.36 -10.30 -14.17
N ASP A 234 -3.57 -9.78 -14.34
CA ASP A 234 -4.22 -9.64 -15.64
C ASP A 234 -3.75 -8.38 -16.39
N THR A 235 -2.73 -8.54 -17.22
CA THR A 235 -2.17 -7.48 -18.07
C THR A 235 -3.19 -6.93 -19.07
N ALA A 236 -4.01 -7.80 -19.66
CA ALA A 236 -4.98 -7.39 -20.68
C ALA A 236 -6.13 -6.55 -20.06
N ALA A 237 -6.61 -6.94 -18.87
CA ALA A 237 -7.60 -6.15 -18.15
C ALA A 237 -7.05 -4.76 -17.77
N LEU A 238 -5.80 -4.68 -17.30
CA LEU A 238 -5.15 -3.40 -17.01
C LEU A 238 -4.99 -2.56 -18.29
N ALA A 239 -4.59 -3.15 -19.41
CA ALA A 239 -4.50 -2.45 -20.69
C ALA A 239 -5.86 -1.85 -21.13
N ARG A 240 -6.95 -2.61 -20.96
CA ARG A 240 -8.30 -2.08 -21.22
C ARG A 240 -8.63 -0.87 -20.33
N LEU A 241 -8.27 -0.91 -19.04
CA LEU A 241 -8.50 0.23 -18.14
C LEU A 241 -7.63 1.44 -18.51
N LEU A 242 -6.38 1.24 -18.92
CA LEU A 242 -5.50 2.31 -19.42
C LEU A 242 -6.09 2.96 -20.67
N GLY A 243 -6.57 2.17 -21.63
CA GLY A 243 -7.25 2.68 -22.82
C GLY A 243 -8.54 3.45 -22.49
N ARG A 244 -9.31 2.99 -21.53
CA ARG A 244 -10.52 3.71 -21.04
C ARG A 244 -10.16 5.01 -20.32
N LEU A 245 -9.08 5.02 -19.53
CA LEU A 245 -8.58 6.21 -18.87
C LEU A 245 -8.27 7.33 -19.88
N GLU A 246 -7.71 6.96 -21.03
CA GLU A 246 -7.35 7.88 -22.10
C GLU A 246 -8.59 8.37 -22.88
N ARG A 247 -9.50 7.46 -23.26
CA ARG A 247 -10.56 7.74 -24.23
C ARG A 247 -11.94 8.03 -23.61
N GLU A 248 -12.18 7.68 -22.32
CA GLU A 248 -13.49 7.79 -21.71
C GLU A 248 -13.53 8.80 -20.55
N PRO A 249 -13.82 10.10 -20.76
CA PRO A 249 -13.94 11.07 -19.67
C PRO A 249 -14.98 10.70 -18.61
N ARG A 250 -16.06 10.01 -19.01
CA ARG A 250 -17.10 9.50 -18.09
C ARG A 250 -16.53 8.45 -17.13
N PHE A 251 -15.60 7.61 -17.58
CA PHE A 251 -14.93 6.62 -16.74
C PHE A 251 -14.05 7.32 -15.69
N VAL A 252 -13.24 8.28 -16.10
CA VAL A 252 -12.42 9.09 -15.19
C VAL A 252 -13.27 9.80 -14.13
N LYS A 253 -14.42 10.36 -14.53
CA LYS A 253 -15.39 10.99 -13.61
C LYS A 253 -15.94 10.00 -12.59
N ARG A 254 -16.25 8.76 -13.00
CA ARG A 254 -16.71 7.70 -12.08
C ARG A 254 -15.62 7.31 -11.07
N LEU A 255 -14.38 7.11 -11.53
CA LEU A 255 -13.24 6.85 -10.64
C LEU A 255 -13.10 7.94 -9.56
N ARG A 256 -13.08 9.20 -9.97
CA ARG A 256 -12.95 10.35 -9.06
C ARG A 256 -14.10 10.44 -8.05
N ARG A 257 -15.34 10.20 -8.48
CA ARG A 257 -16.50 10.18 -7.58
C ARG A 257 -16.41 9.06 -6.54
N ALA A 258 -15.97 7.88 -6.93
CA ALA A 258 -15.77 6.77 -6.01
C ALA A 258 -14.69 7.08 -4.97
N LEU A 259 -13.54 7.66 -5.39
CA LEU A 259 -12.48 8.07 -4.48
C LEU A 259 -12.92 9.16 -3.50
N ALA A 260 -13.69 10.15 -3.96
CA ALA A 260 -14.15 11.24 -3.10
C ALA A 260 -14.92 10.74 -1.88
N ARG A 261 -15.67 9.63 -2.00
CA ARG A 261 -16.37 8.99 -0.87
C ARG A 261 -15.43 8.36 0.16
N ARG A 262 -14.17 8.10 -0.21
CA ARG A 262 -13.16 7.43 0.63
C ARG A 262 -12.21 8.41 1.33
N VAL A 263 -12.10 9.65 0.90
CA VAL A 263 -11.14 10.65 1.43
C VAL A 263 -11.22 10.79 2.95
N ALA A 264 -12.43 10.74 3.52
CA ALA A 264 -12.63 10.87 4.97
C ALA A 264 -11.95 9.75 5.79
N LEU A 265 -11.71 8.57 5.20
CA LEU A 265 -11.01 7.46 5.88
C LEU A 265 -9.54 7.79 6.16
N PHE A 266 -8.93 8.61 5.33
CA PHE A 266 -7.50 8.88 5.33
C PHE A 266 -7.14 10.24 5.94
N ARG A 267 -8.03 10.84 6.73
CA ARG A 267 -7.74 12.07 7.46
C ARG A 267 -6.78 11.80 8.62
N PRO A 268 -5.70 12.58 8.79
CA PRO A 268 -4.78 12.42 9.93
C PRO A 268 -5.46 12.46 11.30
N SER A 269 -6.47 13.31 11.46
CA SER A 269 -7.26 13.40 12.71
C SER A 269 -7.97 12.10 13.04
N ARG A 270 -8.43 11.34 12.03
CA ARG A 270 -9.08 10.04 12.22
C ARG A 270 -8.11 8.97 12.69
N GLU A 271 -6.94 8.89 12.07
CA GLU A 271 -5.88 7.96 12.47
C GLU A 271 -5.40 8.25 13.89
N ILE A 272 -5.10 9.52 14.19
CA ILE A 272 -4.68 9.95 15.53
C ILE A 272 -5.74 9.61 16.60
N ALA A 273 -7.02 9.87 16.31
CA ALA A 273 -8.11 9.56 17.23
C ALA A 273 -8.26 8.04 17.46
N ALA A 274 -8.07 7.22 16.41
CA ALA A 274 -8.11 5.77 16.52
C ALA A 274 -6.95 5.21 17.38
N TRP A 275 -5.73 5.70 17.15
CA TRP A 275 -4.58 5.34 17.98
C TRP A 275 -4.75 5.77 19.44
N ARG A 276 -5.21 7.00 19.71
CA ARG A 276 -5.46 7.49 21.08
C ARG A 276 -6.46 6.62 21.82
N ARG A 277 -7.54 6.21 21.15
CA ARG A 277 -8.57 5.34 21.75
C ARG A 277 -7.98 3.97 22.08
N LEU A 278 -7.30 3.32 21.14
CA LEU A 278 -6.67 2.03 21.35
C LEU A 278 -5.66 2.05 22.51
N LEU A 279 -4.83 3.08 22.57
CA LEU A 279 -3.83 3.22 23.65
C LEU A 279 -4.45 3.53 25.01
N ALA A 280 -5.60 4.21 25.05
CA ALA A 280 -6.32 4.46 26.31
C ALA A 280 -6.91 3.19 26.92
N GLU A 281 -7.26 2.18 26.10
CA GLU A 281 -7.76 0.87 26.56
C GLU A 281 -6.67 -0.02 27.17
N LEU A 282 -5.40 0.37 27.07
CA LEU A 282 -4.25 -0.39 27.58
C LEU A 282 -3.65 0.20 28.87
N ARG A 283 -4.21 1.26 29.37
CA ARG A 283 -3.88 1.87 30.67
C ARG A 283 -4.77 1.31 31.75
#